data_ae1098389af44cc2967c7f872d097aa1
#
_entry.id   ae1098389af44cc2967c7f872d097aa1
#
_cell.length_a   1.000
_cell.length_b   1.000
_cell.length_c   1.000
_cell.angle_alpha   90.00
_cell.angle_beta   90.00
_cell.angle_gamma   90.00
#
_symmetry.space_group_name_H-M   'P 1'
#
loop_
_entity.id
_entity.type
_entity.pdbx_description
1 polymer ?
#
loop_
_entity_poly.entity_id
_entity_poly.type
_entity_poly.pdbx_seq_one_letter_code
_entity_poly.pdbx_strand_id
1 'polypeptide(L)'
;MHFFEAFLCTSGLTNTRWAKKNQEIHFGYKDHVKCDADSKLITNYAVTDAALHDSNRCTELLEETDKDVYADSAYSGSNIAENLPEDCENHICEKGTRNHPLTEEQKENNRQKSKIRCRIEHIFGQMTGQLHGINIRSIGLTRAWFNIGLLNLVYNFMRYEFLKRTKPPEGITAPC
;
A
#
# COMPACT_ATOMS: atom_id res chain seq x y z
N MET A 1 -2.19 9.89 -3.96
CA MET A 1 -2.36 8.41 -3.95
C MET A 1 -1.13 7.74 -3.35
N HIS A 2 -1.27 6.60 -2.68
CA HIS A 2 -0.17 5.89 -2.04
C HIS A 2 -0.14 4.43 -2.43
N PHE A 3 1.08 3.90 -2.60
CA PHE A 3 1.34 2.49 -2.80
C PHE A 3 2.12 1.92 -1.63
N PHE A 4 1.70 0.81 -1.12
CA PHE A 4 2.40 0.06 -0.09
C PHE A 4 2.14 -1.44 -0.20
N GLU A 5 3.04 -2.21 0.40
CA GLU A 5 3.04 -3.66 0.44
C GLU A 5 2.98 -4.14 1.88
N ALA A 6 2.09 -5.09 2.16
CA ALA A 6 2.11 -5.86 3.40
C ALA A 6 2.31 -7.35 3.12
N PHE A 7 3.16 -7.98 3.93
CA PHE A 7 3.31 -9.42 3.92
C PHE A 7 2.21 -10.06 4.77
N LEU A 8 1.48 -10.98 4.16
CA LEU A 8 0.47 -11.78 4.82
C LEU A 8 0.99 -13.21 4.96
N CYS A 9 1.22 -13.63 6.19
CA CYS A 9 1.78 -14.95 6.47
C CYS A 9 0.73 -16.04 6.29
N THR A 10 1.07 -17.12 5.56
CA THR A 10 0.21 -18.27 5.39
C THR A 10 0.92 -19.55 5.80
N SER A 11 0.19 -20.47 6.41
CA SER A 11 0.64 -21.85 6.64
C SER A 11 0.05 -22.77 5.57
N GLY A 12 0.79 -23.05 4.46
CA GLY A 12 0.28 -23.99 3.46
C GLY A 12 0.99 -23.99 2.09
N LEU A 13 1.00 -25.12 1.43
CA LEU A 13 1.95 -25.62 0.45
C LEU A 13 1.54 -25.52 -1.05
N THR A 14 0.93 -24.45 -1.56
CA THR A 14 0.82 -24.28 -3.03
C THR A 14 0.80 -22.83 -3.44
N ASN A 15 1.65 -22.46 -4.42
CA ASN A 15 1.81 -21.11 -5.00
C ASN A 15 2.24 -20.02 -4.02
N THR A 16 2.84 -20.39 -2.89
CA THR A 16 3.47 -19.45 -1.96
C THR A 16 4.98 -19.59 -2.09
N ARG A 17 5.67 -18.47 -2.03
CA ARG A 17 7.15 -18.44 -2.10
C ARG A 17 7.73 -17.75 -0.87
N TRP A 18 9.01 -18.00 -0.64
CA TRP A 18 9.78 -17.38 0.41
C TRP A 18 10.28 -16.01 -0.04
N ALA A 19 10.09 -14.99 0.78
CA ALA A 19 10.75 -13.70 0.62
C ALA A 19 11.56 -13.37 1.87
N LYS A 20 12.72 -12.75 1.70
CA LYS A 20 13.56 -12.28 2.80
C LYS A 20 13.48 -10.76 2.86
N LYS A 21 13.01 -10.21 3.98
CA LYS A 21 12.98 -8.78 4.26
C LYS A 21 13.57 -8.53 5.65
N ASN A 22 14.54 -7.62 5.76
CA ASN A 22 15.18 -7.24 7.04
C ASN A 22 15.66 -8.43 7.90
N GLN A 23 16.28 -9.44 7.27
CA GLN A 23 16.72 -10.71 7.89
C GLN A 23 15.61 -11.66 8.32
N GLU A 24 14.36 -11.30 8.21
CA GLU A 24 13.22 -12.18 8.43
C GLU A 24 12.81 -12.88 7.14
N ILE A 25 12.40 -14.14 7.28
CA ILE A 25 11.92 -14.95 6.17
C ILE A 25 10.40 -14.99 6.25
N HIS A 26 9.75 -14.45 5.23
CA HIS A 26 8.29 -14.45 5.11
C HIS A 26 7.86 -15.47 4.07
N PHE A 27 6.85 -16.24 4.43
CA PHE A 27 6.21 -17.21 3.53
C PHE A 27 4.75 -16.85 3.39
N GLY A 28 4.29 -16.53 2.17
CA GLY A 28 2.91 -16.15 2.01
C GLY A 28 2.62 -15.36 0.75
N TYR A 29 1.71 -14.43 0.88
CA TYR A 29 1.26 -13.52 -0.17
C TYR A 29 1.56 -12.09 0.23
N LYS A 30 1.62 -11.22 -0.78
CA LYS A 30 1.74 -9.77 -0.63
C LYS A 30 0.44 -9.11 -1.03
N ASP A 31 -0.02 -8.17 -0.22
CA ASP A 31 -1.11 -7.25 -0.55
C ASP A 31 -0.51 -5.91 -0.99
N HIS A 32 -0.67 -5.58 -2.26
CA HIS A 32 -0.29 -4.29 -2.82
C HIS A 32 -1.53 -3.41 -2.83
N VAL A 33 -1.54 -2.40 -2.00
CA VAL A 33 -2.70 -1.53 -1.79
C VAL A 33 -2.44 -0.15 -2.39
N LYS A 34 -3.41 0.34 -3.14
CA LYS A 34 -3.55 1.72 -3.56
C LYS A 34 -4.61 2.38 -2.71
N CYS A 35 -4.29 3.51 -2.09
CA CYS A 35 -5.26 4.25 -1.30
C CYS A 35 -5.25 5.74 -1.61
N ASP A 36 -6.39 6.37 -1.36
CA ASP A 36 -6.50 7.82 -1.44
C ASP A 36 -5.75 8.49 -0.27
N ALA A 37 -5.04 9.58 -0.58
CA ALA A 37 -4.16 10.27 0.35
C ALA A 37 -4.90 10.90 1.53
N ASP A 38 -6.09 11.43 1.30
CA ASP A 38 -6.85 12.20 2.29
C ASP A 38 -7.79 11.34 3.11
N SER A 39 -8.60 10.56 2.43
CA SER A 39 -9.59 9.69 3.07
C SER A 39 -8.96 8.44 3.67
N LYS A 40 -7.82 7.98 3.17
CA LYS A 40 -7.18 6.68 3.46
C LYS A 40 -8.07 5.48 3.07
N LEU A 41 -9.00 5.66 2.16
CA LEU A 41 -9.79 4.57 1.60
C LEU A 41 -8.95 3.83 0.56
N ILE A 42 -9.01 2.51 0.61
CA ILE A 42 -8.39 1.65 -0.40
C ILE A 42 -9.22 1.74 -1.67
N THR A 43 -8.61 2.19 -2.75
CA THR A 43 -9.27 2.36 -4.06
C THR A 43 -9.01 1.18 -4.99
N ASN A 44 -7.83 0.57 -4.87
CA ASN A 44 -7.46 -0.60 -5.65
C ASN A 44 -6.48 -1.50 -4.88
N TYR A 45 -6.38 -2.77 -5.22
CA TYR A 45 -5.41 -3.68 -4.63
C TYR A 45 -5.04 -4.82 -5.59
N ALA A 46 -3.84 -5.36 -5.39
CA ALA A 46 -3.37 -6.56 -6.09
C ALA A 46 -2.71 -7.52 -5.11
N VAL A 47 -2.93 -8.81 -5.31
CA VAL A 47 -2.34 -9.86 -4.46
C VAL A 47 -1.37 -10.69 -5.28
N THR A 48 -0.16 -10.86 -4.76
CA THR A 48 0.88 -11.65 -5.40
C THR A 48 1.50 -12.66 -4.43
N ASP A 49 2.28 -13.60 -4.97
CA ASP A 49 3.15 -14.39 -4.11
C ASP A 49 4.28 -13.53 -3.52
N ALA A 50 4.82 -13.95 -2.39
CA ALA A 50 5.84 -13.17 -1.66
C ALA A 50 7.15 -12.96 -2.42
N ALA A 51 7.46 -13.77 -3.44
CA ALA A 51 8.71 -13.69 -4.19
C ALA A 51 8.66 -12.70 -5.36
N LEU A 52 7.48 -12.26 -5.77
CA LEU A 52 7.35 -11.31 -6.89
C LEU A 52 7.90 -9.93 -6.47
N HIS A 53 8.64 -9.30 -7.38
CA HIS A 53 9.18 -7.95 -7.12
C HIS A 53 8.06 -6.90 -7.22
N ASP A 54 8.02 -6.00 -6.25
CA ASP A 54 6.92 -5.06 -6.01
C ASP A 54 6.71 -4.07 -7.17
N SER A 55 7.79 -3.65 -7.82
CA SER A 55 7.76 -2.69 -8.92
C SER A 55 6.93 -3.16 -10.13
N ASN A 56 6.77 -4.47 -10.32
CA ASN A 56 6.07 -5.01 -11.48
C ASN A 56 4.53 -4.92 -11.37
N ARG A 57 4.02 -4.75 -10.15
CA ARG A 57 2.56 -4.69 -9.92
C ARG A 57 2.03 -3.28 -9.65
N CYS A 58 2.93 -2.35 -9.34
CA CYS A 58 2.54 -0.97 -9.10
C CYS A 58 1.89 -0.34 -10.34
N THR A 59 2.41 -0.64 -11.52
CA THR A 59 1.87 -0.13 -12.79
C THR A 59 0.44 -0.59 -13.07
N GLU A 60 0.05 -1.79 -12.62
CA GLU A 60 -1.30 -2.31 -12.77
C GLU A 60 -2.33 -1.61 -11.86
N LEU A 61 -1.87 -0.96 -10.80
CA LEU A 61 -2.71 -0.23 -9.87
C LEU A 61 -2.87 1.25 -10.25
N LEU A 62 -2.05 1.76 -11.18
CA LEU A 62 -2.16 3.13 -11.69
C LEU A 62 -3.43 3.29 -12.52
N GLU A 63 -4.08 4.43 -12.38
CA GLU A 63 -5.26 4.84 -13.14
C GLU A 63 -5.00 6.21 -13.78
N GLU A 64 -5.59 6.47 -14.94
CA GLU A 64 -5.44 7.75 -15.64
C GLU A 64 -5.93 8.96 -14.83
N THR A 65 -6.78 8.72 -13.84
CA THR A 65 -7.31 9.74 -12.94
C THR A 65 -6.37 10.13 -11.80
N ASP A 66 -5.23 9.46 -11.68
CA ASP A 66 -4.26 9.69 -10.61
C ASP A 66 -3.47 10.97 -10.84
N LYS A 67 -3.58 11.94 -9.93
CA LYS A 67 -2.90 13.24 -10.01
C LYS A 67 -1.54 13.22 -9.29
N ASP A 68 -1.42 12.48 -8.20
CA ASP A 68 -0.22 12.41 -7.37
C ASP A 68 0.07 10.97 -6.98
N VAL A 69 1.30 10.52 -7.10
CA VAL A 69 1.73 9.19 -6.69
C VAL A 69 2.83 9.28 -5.65
N TYR A 70 2.55 8.78 -4.45
CA TYR A 70 3.50 8.66 -3.35
C TYR A 70 3.85 7.19 -3.13
N ALA A 71 5.12 6.83 -3.20
CA ALA A 71 5.60 5.47 -2.93
C ALA A 71 6.98 5.48 -2.29
N ASP A 72 7.39 4.31 -1.79
CA ASP A 72 8.72 4.14 -1.22
C ASP A 72 9.80 4.10 -2.31
N SER A 73 11.05 4.31 -1.92
CA SER A 73 12.21 4.24 -2.80
C SER A 73 12.40 2.87 -3.48
N ALA A 74 11.77 1.81 -2.97
CA ALA A 74 11.71 0.50 -3.64
C ALA A 74 10.99 0.56 -4.99
N TYR A 75 10.11 1.55 -5.17
CA TYR A 75 9.34 1.80 -6.39
C TYR A 75 9.99 2.82 -7.33
N SER A 76 11.20 3.29 -7.03
CA SER A 76 11.93 4.28 -7.84
C SER A 76 12.53 3.70 -9.14
N GLY A 77 12.05 2.55 -9.61
CA GLY A 77 12.49 1.94 -10.88
C GLY A 77 11.97 2.69 -12.11
N SER A 78 12.71 2.60 -13.22
CA SER A 78 12.36 3.21 -14.52
C SER A 78 10.95 2.87 -15.00
N ASN A 79 10.48 1.65 -14.73
CA ASN A 79 9.18 1.18 -15.20
C ASN A 79 7.99 1.98 -14.65
N ILE A 80 8.10 2.54 -13.43
CA ILE A 80 6.99 3.30 -12.84
C ILE A 80 6.99 4.72 -13.41
N ALA A 81 8.16 5.36 -13.47
CA ALA A 81 8.25 6.72 -14.01
C ALA A 81 7.78 6.82 -15.47
N GLU A 82 8.02 5.77 -16.27
CA GLU A 82 7.61 5.69 -17.67
C GLU A 82 6.10 5.40 -17.85
N ASN A 83 5.44 4.82 -16.84
CA ASN A 83 4.02 4.44 -16.89
C ASN A 83 3.12 5.37 -16.07
N LEU A 84 3.63 6.47 -15.52
CA LEU A 84 2.79 7.47 -14.87
C LEU A 84 1.93 8.18 -15.91
N PRO A 85 0.66 8.50 -15.60
CA PRO A 85 -0.17 9.38 -16.42
C PRO A 85 0.53 10.71 -16.71
N GLU A 86 0.27 11.32 -17.88
CA GLU A 86 0.93 12.55 -18.32
C GLU A 86 0.77 13.72 -17.34
N ASP A 87 -0.38 13.81 -16.67
CA ASP A 87 -0.70 14.85 -15.69
C ASP A 87 -0.40 14.45 -14.24
N CYS A 88 0.31 13.33 -14.00
CA CYS A 88 0.55 12.79 -12.66
C CYS A 88 1.89 13.29 -12.09
N GLU A 89 1.84 13.91 -10.91
CA GLU A 89 3.04 14.31 -10.20
C GLU A 89 3.69 13.10 -9.47
N ASN A 90 4.98 12.93 -9.74
CA ASN A 90 5.77 11.84 -9.15
C ASN A 90 6.38 12.27 -7.82
N HIS A 91 5.85 11.73 -6.72
CA HIS A 91 6.36 11.94 -5.36
C HIS A 91 7.00 10.66 -4.77
N ILE A 92 7.50 9.74 -5.60
CA ILE A 92 8.25 8.57 -5.15
C ILE A 92 9.53 9.04 -4.46
N CYS A 93 9.90 8.40 -3.34
CA CYS A 93 11.13 8.71 -2.63
C CYS A 93 12.36 8.35 -3.47
N GLU A 94 13.33 9.23 -3.49
CA GLU A 94 14.59 9.00 -4.19
C GLU A 94 15.45 7.99 -3.44
N LYS A 95 16.17 7.14 -4.17
CA LYS A 95 17.03 6.11 -3.63
C LYS A 95 18.50 6.50 -3.75
N GLY A 96 19.18 6.65 -2.63
CA GLY A 96 20.63 6.77 -2.61
C GLY A 96 21.31 5.42 -2.92
N THR A 97 22.45 5.48 -3.60
CA THR A 97 23.32 4.32 -3.81
C THR A 97 24.63 4.49 -3.04
N ARG A 98 25.41 3.40 -2.91
CA ARG A 98 26.69 3.43 -2.18
C ARG A 98 27.67 4.46 -2.75
N ASN A 99 27.63 4.68 -4.08
CA ASN A 99 28.53 5.61 -4.78
C ASN A 99 27.93 7.01 -4.97
N HIS A 100 26.60 7.15 -4.81
CA HIS A 100 25.86 8.41 -4.93
C HIS A 100 24.88 8.51 -3.76
N PRO A 101 25.35 8.92 -2.58
CA PRO A 101 24.48 9.15 -1.43
C PRO A 101 23.55 10.33 -1.72
N LEU A 102 22.38 10.31 -1.10
CA LEU A 102 21.42 11.41 -1.21
C LEU A 102 22.00 12.71 -0.68
N THR A 103 21.79 13.81 -1.40
CA THR A 103 22.07 15.16 -0.92
C THR A 103 21.16 15.55 0.25
N GLU A 104 21.51 16.57 1.02
CA GLU A 104 20.66 17.04 2.12
C GLU A 104 19.29 17.54 1.63
N GLU A 105 19.26 18.16 0.46
CA GLU A 105 18.02 18.59 -0.19
C GLU A 105 17.12 17.38 -0.53
N GLN A 106 17.68 16.35 -1.14
CA GLN A 106 16.96 15.11 -1.46
C GLN A 106 16.48 14.40 -0.19
N LYS A 107 17.25 14.41 0.89
CA LYS A 107 16.81 13.86 2.18
C LYS A 107 15.62 14.61 2.76
N GLU A 108 15.64 15.95 2.71
CA GLU A 108 14.52 16.76 3.19
C GLU A 108 13.28 16.56 2.31
N ASN A 109 13.44 16.51 0.99
CA ASN A 109 12.35 16.19 0.07
C ASN A 109 11.74 14.79 0.37
N ASN A 110 12.59 13.79 0.57
CA ASN A 110 12.13 12.45 0.97
C ASN A 110 11.42 12.46 2.32
N ARG A 111 11.85 13.29 3.26
CA ARG A 111 11.19 13.46 4.56
C ARG A 111 9.78 14.04 4.40
N GLN A 112 9.60 15.03 3.52
CA GLN A 112 8.27 15.59 3.23
C GLN A 112 7.37 14.54 2.55
N LYS A 113 7.87 13.85 1.53
CA LYS A 113 7.16 12.75 0.86
C LYS A 113 6.79 11.64 1.84
N SER A 114 7.68 11.28 2.75
CA SER A 114 7.45 10.25 3.77
C SER A 114 6.36 10.60 4.78
N LYS A 115 6.16 11.88 5.12
CA LYS A 115 5.07 12.32 6.02
C LYS A 115 3.69 11.97 5.43
N ILE A 116 3.57 12.07 4.12
CA ILE A 116 2.33 11.70 3.43
C ILE A 116 2.28 10.17 3.29
N ARG A 117 3.38 9.54 2.88
CA ARG A 117 3.47 8.09 2.70
C ARG A 117 3.14 7.30 3.97
N CYS A 118 3.57 7.75 5.15
CA CYS A 118 3.31 7.02 6.40
C CYS A 118 1.80 6.87 6.72
N ARG A 119 0.93 7.61 6.05
CA ARG A 119 -0.53 7.45 6.21
C ARG A 119 -1.00 6.05 5.85
N ILE A 120 -0.33 5.39 4.90
CA ILE A 120 -0.68 4.02 4.51
C ILE A 120 -0.25 2.99 5.56
N GLU A 121 0.81 3.27 6.32
CA GLU A 121 1.24 2.41 7.42
C GLU A 121 0.15 2.29 8.50
N HIS A 122 -0.67 3.34 8.66
CA HIS A 122 -1.84 3.29 9.54
C HIS A 122 -2.91 2.31 9.05
N ILE A 123 -3.06 2.13 7.73
CA ILE A 123 -4.00 1.17 7.15
C ILE A 123 -3.61 -0.23 7.59
N PHE A 124 -2.37 -0.62 7.35
CA PHE A 124 -1.87 -1.93 7.74
C PHE A 124 -1.79 -2.10 9.26
N GLY A 125 -1.42 -1.04 10.00
CA GLY A 125 -1.47 -1.06 11.47
C GLY A 125 -2.87 -1.35 12.00
N GLN A 126 -3.91 -0.80 11.39
CA GLN A 126 -5.30 -1.08 11.75
C GLN A 126 -5.73 -2.49 11.33
N MET A 127 -5.36 -2.92 10.13
CA MET A 127 -5.66 -4.30 9.66
C MET A 127 -5.00 -5.35 10.54
N THR A 128 -3.77 -5.14 10.95
CA THR A 128 -3.02 -6.09 11.78
C THR A 128 -3.47 -6.07 13.24
N GLY A 129 -3.69 -4.89 13.80
CA GLY A 129 -4.05 -4.71 15.21
C GLY A 129 -5.51 -4.99 15.51
N GLN A 130 -6.43 -4.40 14.74
CA GLN A 130 -7.88 -4.49 15.03
C GLN A 130 -8.56 -5.64 14.29
N LEU A 131 -8.14 -5.91 13.05
CA LEU A 131 -8.79 -6.92 12.21
C LEU A 131 -8.06 -8.28 12.25
N HIS A 132 -6.91 -8.38 12.93
CA HIS A 132 -6.08 -9.60 13.02
C HIS A 132 -5.77 -10.22 11.63
N GLY A 133 -5.70 -9.38 10.59
CA GLY A 133 -5.71 -9.77 9.19
C GLY A 133 -4.40 -10.33 8.63
N ILE A 134 -3.33 -10.41 9.42
CA ILE A 134 -2.02 -10.89 8.94
C ILE A 134 -2.00 -12.39 8.65
N ASN A 135 -2.85 -13.17 9.31
CA ASN A 135 -2.84 -14.63 9.24
C ASN A 135 -3.94 -15.15 8.32
N ILE A 136 -3.61 -15.37 7.06
CA ILE A 136 -4.51 -16.01 6.10
C ILE A 136 -4.25 -17.51 6.11
N ARG A 137 -5.28 -18.28 6.47
CA ARG A 137 -5.22 -19.76 6.53
C ARG A 137 -5.56 -20.45 5.22
N SER A 138 -5.91 -19.68 4.19
CA SER A 138 -6.31 -20.24 2.89
C SER A 138 -5.10 -20.59 2.05
N ILE A 139 -5.17 -21.72 1.35
CA ILE A 139 -4.17 -22.18 0.41
C ILE A 139 -4.62 -21.85 -1.02
N GLY A 140 -3.71 -21.25 -1.79
CA GLY A 140 -3.91 -20.88 -3.19
C GLY A 140 -4.21 -19.40 -3.40
N LEU A 141 -3.65 -18.84 -4.47
CA LEU A 141 -3.68 -17.40 -4.76
C LEU A 141 -5.11 -16.86 -4.88
N THR A 142 -6.00 -17.59 -5.53
CA THR A 142 -7.41 -17.15 -5.70
C THR A 142 -8.13 -17.00 -4.36
N ARG A 143 -7.91 -17.92 -3.42
CA ARG A 143 -8.52 -17.85 -2.09
C ARG A 143 -7.87 -16.77 -1.25
N ALA A 144 -6.56 -16.59 -1.36
CA ALA A 144 -5.85 -15.51 -0.71
C ALA A 144 -6.36 -14.15 -1.22
N TRP A 145 -6.51 -14.00 -2.53
CA TRP A 145 -7.05 -12.80 -3.16
C TRP A 145 -8.44 -12.45 -2.62
N PHE A 146 -9.33 -13.43 -2.52
CA PHE A 146 -10.67 -13.23 -1.97
C PHE A 146 -10.63 -12.79 -0.50
N ASN A 147 -9.85 -13.48 0.35
CA ASN A 147 -9.77 -13.14 1.76
C ASN A 147 -9.12 -11.77 2.02
N ILE A 148 -8.08 -11.44 1.26
CA ILE A 148 -7.43 -10.13 1.31
C ILE A 148 -8.41 -9.04 0.84
N GLY A 149 -9.11 -9.27 -0.26
CA GLY A 149 -10.13 -8.35 -0.75
C GLY A 149 -11.26 -8.10 0.26
N LEU A 150 -11.68 -9.15 0.96
CA LEU A 150 -12.66 -9.02 2.02
C LEU A 150 -12.11 -8.20 3.21
N LEU A 151 -10.84 -8.41 3.57
CA LEU A 151 -10.18 -7.63 4.62
C LEU A 151 -10.09 -6.15 4.24
N ASN A 152 -9.69 -5.85 3.00
CA ASN A 152 -9.63 -4.49 2.46
C ASN A 152 -11.01 -3.82 2.47
N LEU A 153 -12.06 -4.57 2.12
CA LEU A 153 -13.44 -4.09 2.16
C LEU A 153 -13.90 -3.77 3.61
N VAL A 154 -13.62 -4.65 4.56
CA VAL A 154 -13.95 -4.43 5.98
C VAL A 154 -13.22 -3.20 6.51
N TYR A 155 -11.93 -3.05 6.19
CA TYR A 155 -11.19 -1.85 6.52
C TYR A 155 -11.87 -0.60 5.94
N ASN A 156 -12.27 -0.61 4.67
CA ASN A 156 -12.94 0.52 4.03
C ASN A 156 -14.27 0.87 4.72
N PHE A 157 -15.07 -0.10 5.13
CA PHE A 157 -16.29 0.17 5.89
C PHE A 157 -16.01 0.85 7.23
N MET A 158 -15.02 0.35 7.99
CA MET A 158 -14.63 0.96 9.27
C MET A 158 -14.10 2.38 9.05
N ARG A 159 -13.30 2.58 8.01
CA ARG A 159 -12.75 3.89 7.67
C ARG A 159 -13.82 4.87 7.22
N TYR A 160 -14.75 4.42 6.40
CA TYR A 160 -15.91 5.23 5.97
C TYR A 160 -16.77 5.68 7.16
N GLU A 161 -17.11 4.77 8.07
CA GLU A 161 -17.84 5.09 9.29
C GLU A 161 -17.08 6.12 10.16
N PHE A 162 -15.78 5.97 10.30
CA PHE A 162 -14.96 6.94 11.00
C PHE A 162 -15.03 8.32 10.35
N LEU A 163 -14.89 8.39 9.02
CA LEU A 163 -14.94 9.65 8.27
C LEU A 163 -16.32 10.32 8.40
N LYS A 164 -17.37 9.55 8.33
CA LYS A 164 -18.75 10.03 8.49
C LYS A 164 -19.01 10.65 9.87
N ARG A 165 -18.40 10.10 10.91
CA ARG A 165 -18.50 10.63 12.28
C ARG A 165 -17.66 11.89 12.50
N THR A 166 -16.48 11.94 11.87
CA THR A 166 -15.52 13.03 12.09
C THR A 166 -15.69 14.21 11.13
N LYS A 167 -16.22 13.95 9.93
CA LYS A 167 -16.56 14.96 8.93
C LYS A 167 -17.99 14.70 8.46
N PRO A 168 -19.00 15.02 9.27
CA PRO A 168 -20.38 14.88 8.81
C PRO A 168 -20.59 15.77 7.58
N PRO A 169 -21.38 15.33 6.60
CA PRO A 169 -21.73 16.16 5.45
C PRO A 169 -22.37 17.45 5.94
N GLU A 170 -22.02 18.57 5.30
CA GLU A 170 -22.56 19.89 5.62
C GLU A 170 -24.09 19.83 5.61
N GLY A 171 -24.72 20.14 6.74
CA GLY A 171 -26.20 20.16 6.90
C GLY A 171 -26.78 19.03 7.78
N ILE A 172 -25.98 18.07 8.26
CA ILE A 172 -26.48 17.08 9.25
C ILE A 172 -25.80 17.38 10.59
N THR A 173 -26.55 18.04 11.49
CA THR A 173 -26.18 18.13 12.90
C THR A 173 -26.16 16.73 13.49
N ALA A 174 -25.03 16.34 14.12
CA ALA A 174 -24.94 15.07 14.83
C ALA A 174 -26.05 15.00 15.87
N PRO A 175 -26.79 13.88 15.99
CA PRO A 175 -27.71 13.71 17.11
C PRO A 175 -26.91 13.69 18.41
N CYS A 176 -27.40 14.48 19.38
CA CYS A 176 -26.89 14.55 20.76
C CYS A 176 -26.95 13.20 21.46
#